data_7986244c1276e16c7d23ecbd6057586e
#
_entry.id   7986244c1276e16c7d23ecbd6057586e
#
_cell.length_a   1.000
_cell.length_b   1.000
_cell.length_c   1.000
_cell.angle_alpha   90.00
_cell.angle_beta   90.00
_cell.angle_gamma   90.00
#
_symmetry.space_group_name_H-M   'P 1'
#
loop_
_entity.id
_entity.type
_entity.pdbx_description
1 polymer ?
#
loop_
_entity_poly.entity_id
_entity_poly.type
_entity_poly.pdbx_seq_one_letter_code
_entity_poly.pdbx_strand_id
1 'polypeptide(L)'
;MDKSVRAGVVAIAAAAVGLSLAGCGSDTKTEESATESTSSSAAAVPTSAGEAAPTTDNQAAGPNSTIADYIRDNGITETPVKRGDPGSPTIDLPVPEGWKDAGPDAPEWAYGAIISTDPAFEADPPSIIALVSKLTGNVDPAKILEFAPGEIKNLPGFDGAGEGMADELNEFDAMQIGGTYKKDGVARAIAQKTVVIPGQGGLYVLQLNADGLEDQIGALMDATAAIDEQTTITP
;
A
#
# COMPACT_ATOMS: atom_id res chain seq x y z
N MET A 1 -28.09 -11.49 -48.90
CA MET A 1 -29.34 -11.82 -48.20
C MET A 1 -29.05 -11.58 -46.71
N ASP A 2 -29.48 -10.66 -46.19
CA ASP A 2 -30.34 -9.56 -45.90
C ASP A 2 -30.07 -9.08 -44.45
N LYS A 3 -29.78 -7.90 -44.42
CA LYS A 3 -30.02 -6.75 -43.53
C LYS A 3 -31.12 -6.97 -42.48
N SER A 4 -30.83 -6.57 -41.28
CA SER A 4 -31.75 -5.71 -40.52
C SER A 4 -31.03 -4.92 -39.42
N VAL A 5 -30.92 -3.65 -39.68
CA VAL A 5 -30.65 -2.53 -38.76
C VAL A 5 -31.90 -2.29 -37.93
N ARG A 6 -31.77 -2.11 -36.61
CA ARG A 6 -32.77 -1.36 -35.84
C ARG A 6 -32.06 -0.36 -34.92
N ALA A 7 -32.14 0.87 -35.34
CA ALA A 7 -31.94 2.05 -34.53
C ALA A 7 -33.14 2.24 -33.58
N GLY A 8 -32.88 2.62 -32.35
CA GLY A 8 -33.87 3.07 -31.37
C GLY A 8 -33.34 4.32 -30.66
N VAL A 9 -33.85 5.45 -31.10
CA VAL A 9 -33.68 6.79 -30.56
C VAL A 9 -34.75 7.04 -29.51
N VAL A 10 -34.52 8.07 -28.63
CA VAL A 10 -35.48 8.79 -27.75
C VAL A 10 -35.22 8.50 -26.27
N ALA A 11 -35.15 9.47 -25.35
CA ALA A 11 -35.37 10.92 -25.36
C ALA A 11 -34.75 11.52 -24.08
N ILE A 12 -34.41 12.77 -24.20
CA ILE A 12 -34.00 13.71 -23.17
C ILE A 12 -35.21 14.10 -22.33
N ALA A 13 -35.05 14.13 -20.98
CA ALA A 13 -35.95 14.90 -20.12
C ALA A 13 -35.10 15.70 -19.13
N ALA A 14 -35.01 17.00 -19.39
CA ALA A 14 -34.56 18.02 -18.46
C ALA A 14 -35.74 18.44 -17.58
N ALA A 15 -35.53 18.56 -16.28
CA ALA A 15 -36.42 19.31 -15.39
C ALA A 15 -35.56 20.16 -14.43
N ALA A 16 -35.60 21.43 -14.68
CA ALA A 16 -35.13 22.48 -13.77
C ALA A 16 -36.29 22.95 -12.86
N VAL A 17 -35.97 23.82 -11.87
CA VAL A 17 -36.79 24.61 -10.95
C VAL A 17 -36.81 24.02 -9.53
N GLY A 18 -36.43 24.73 -8.46
CA GLY A 18 -36.61 26.12 -8.15
C GLY A 18 -35.88 26.60 -6.90
N LEU A 19 -35.59 27.87 -6.93
CA LEU A 19 -35.13 28.71 -5.82
C LEU A 19 -36.19 28.86 -4.71
N SER A 20 -35.75 28.94 -3.48
CA SER A 20 -36.47 29.66 -2.44
C SER A 20 -35.48 30.38 -1.50
N LEU A 21 -35.45 31.69 -1.62
CA LEU A 21 -34.95 32.69 -0.64
C LEU A 21 -36.00 32.96 0.41
N ALA A 22 -35.61 33.18 1.65
CA ALA A 22 -36.10 34.10 2.66
C ALA A 22 -35.76 33.56 4.05
N GLY A 23 -35.34 34.29 5.03
CA GLY A 23 -35.28 35.71 5.28
C GLY A 23 -34.74 36.00 6.68
N CYS A 24 -34.21 37.15 6.76
CA CYS A 24 -34.05 38.16 7.81
C CYS A 24 -34.25 37.89 9.30
N GLY A 25 -33.40 38.59 10.04
CA GLY A 25 -33.70 39.30 11.31
C GLY A 25 -32.62 39.10 12.36
N SER A 26 -32.00 39.97 12.93
CA SER A 26 -31.84 41.36 13.24
C SER A 26 -30.79 41.50 14.34
N ASP A 27 -29.92 42.48 14.14
CA ASP A 27 -29.29 43.41 15.09
C ASP A 27 -28.87 43.04 16.50
N THR A 28 -27.60 43.25 16.83
CA THR A 28 -27.21 44.30 17.79
C THR A 28 -25.71 44.62 17.66
N LYS A 29 -25.43 45.92 17.56
CA LYS A 29 -24.14 46.62 17.58
C LYS A 29 -23.33 46.36 18.85
N THR A 30 -22.00 46.36 18.76
CA THR A 30 -21.13 47.31 19.51
C THR A 30 -19.70 47.23 18.94
N GLU A 31 -19.08 48.37 18.96
CA GLU A 31 -17.91 48.89 18.25
C GLU A 31 -16.56 48.38 18.74
N GLU A 32 -15.59 48.52 17.81
CA GLU A 32 -14.22 49.05 17.93
C GLU A 32 -13.10 48.18 18.45
N SER A 33 -12.19 47.75 17.63
CA SER A 33 -10.83 48.32 17.53
C SER A 33 -10.02 47.61 16.45
N ALA A 34 -9.39 48.41 15.60
CA ALA A 34 -8.50 48.01 14.52
C ALA A 34 -7.17 47.44 15.08
N THR A 35 -6.71 46.31 14.51
CA THR A 35 -5.27 46.06 14.37
C THR A 35 -5.06 45.23 13.11
N GLU A 36 -4.41 45.81 12.14
CA GLU A 36 -3.92 45.17 10.94
C GLU A 36 -2.91 44.06 11.33
N SER A 37 -3.18 42.87 10.94
CA SER A 37 -2.18 41.81 10.87
C SER A 37 -2.26 41.21 9.49
N THR A 38 -1.28 41.50 8.67
CA THR A 38 -0.98 40.86 7.41
C THR A 38 -0.77 39.36 7.63
N SER A 39 -1.79 38.56 7.32
CA SER A 39 -1.68 37.11 7.28
C SER A 39 -1.24 36.68 5.88
N SER A 40 0.04 36.34 5.77
CA SER A 40 0.60 35.64 4.64
C SER A 40 -0.09 34.27 4.58
N SER A 41 -0.88 34.06 3.53
CA SER A 41 -1.47 32.75 3.21
C SER A 41 -0.34 31.86 2.69
N ALA A 42 0.26 31.06 3.56
CA ALA A 42 1.06 29.94 3.17
C ALA A 42 0.08 28.85 2.71
N ALA A 43 0.18 28.48 1.44
CA ALA A 43 -0.50 27.30 0.91
C ALA A 43 -0.06 26.08 1.74
N ALA A 44 -1.00 25.45 2.42
CA ALA A 44 -0.78 24.19 3.09
C ALA A 44 -0.61 23.12 2.00
N VAL A 45 0.59 22.60 1.89
CA VAL A 45 0.87 21.34 1.20
C VAL A 45 0.08 20.27 1.95
N PRO A 46 -0.70 19.40 1.30
CA PRO A 46 -1.30 18.29 1.98
C PRO A 46 -0.19 17.37 2.46
N THR A 47 0.09 17.41 3.75
CA THR A 47 0.92 16.42 4.42
C THR A 47 0.13 15.12 4.34
N SER A 48 0.59 14.19 3.49
CA SER A 48 0.14 12.81 3.50
C SER A 48 0.38 12.31 4.93
N ALA A 49 -0.71 12.07 5.66
CA ALA A 49 -0.64 11.48 6.98
C ALA A 49 0.06 10.13 6.82
N GLY A 50 1.23 9.99 7.43
CA GLY A 50 1.97 8.73 7.45
C GLY A 50 1.05 7.63 7.96
N GLU A 51 0.74 6.69 7.06
CA GLU A 51 0.03 5.47 7.40
C GLU A 51 0.92 4.72 8.39
N ALA A 52 0.37 4.43 9.57
CA ALA A 52 1.08 3.65 10.59
C ALA A 52 1.44 2.29 9.99
N ALA A 53 2.61 1.75 10.40
CA ALA A 53 2.97 0.39 10.04
C ALA A 53 1.77 -0.54 10.23
N PRO A 54 1.51 -1.47 9.33
CA PRO A 54 0.58 -2.55 9.60
C PRO A 54 1.17 -3.37 10.76
N THR A 55 0.81 -2.97 11.97
CA THR A 55 1.05 -3.78 13.18
C THR A 55 -0.10 -4.76 13.31
N THR A 56 0.11 -5.85 14.03
CA THR A 56 -0.90 -6.87 14.36
C THR A 56 -2.25 -6.31 14.78
N ASP A 57 -2.29 -5.07 15.28
CA ASP A 57 -3.50 -4.39 15.75
C ASP A 57 -4.25 -3.59 14.67
N ASN A 58 -3.63 -3.30 13.51
CA ASN A 58 -4.18 -2.44 12.45
C ASN A 58 -4.48 -3.17 11.13
N GLN A 59 -4.26 -4.48 11.06
CA GLN A 59 -4.60 -5.22 9.85
C GLN A 59 -6.11 -5.37 9.71
N ALA A 60 -6.61 -5.19 8.49
CA ALA A 60 -8.02 -5.34 8.20
C ALA A 60 -8.49 -6.74 8.60
N ALA A 61 -9.32 -6.81 9.64
CA ALA A 61 -10.00 -8.04 9.99
C ALA A 61 -10.85 -8.48 8.79
N GLY A 62 -10.61 -9.67 8.29
CA GLY A 62 -11.27 -10.22 7.12
C GLY A 62 -11.53 -11.71 7.27
N PRO A 63 -12.15 -12.34 6.28
CA PRO A 63 -12.46 -13.77 6.33
C PRO A 63 -11.22 -14.67 6.16
N ASN A 64 -10.10 -14.11 5.70
CA ASN A 64 -8.87 -14.87 5.48
C ASN A 64 -7.92 -14.65 6.66
N SER A 65 -7.40 -15.74 7.23
CA SER A 65 -6.38 -15.67 8.28
C SER A 65 -5.09 -15.04 7.73
N THR A 66 -4.44 -14.24 8.54
CA THR A 66 -3.25 -13.46 8.19
C THR A 66 -2.04 -13.92 8.99
N ILE A 67 -0.83 -13.47 8.60
CA ILE A 67 0.39 -13.66 9.40
C ILE A 67 0.19 -13.09 10.81
N ALA A 68 -0.45 -11.94 10.93
CA ALA A 68 -0.74 -11.32 12.21
C ALA A 68 -1.63 -12.17 13.11
N ASP A 69 -2.65 -12.81 12.54
CA ASP A 69 -3.48 -13.76 13.29
C ASP A 69 -2.66 -14.95 13.79
N TYR A 70 -1.80 -15.51 12.95
CA TYR A 70 -0.92 -16.60 13.33
C TYR A 70 0.05 -16.20 14.45
N ILE A 71 0.68 -15.03 14.36
CA ILE A 71 1.56 -14.48 15.38
C ILE A 71 0.83 -14.35 16.72
N ARG A 72 -0.34 -13.72 16.71
CA ARG A 72 -1.16 -13.52 17.91
C ARG A 72 -1.60 -14.83 18.55
N ASP A 73 -2.13 -15.75 17.75
CA ASP A 73 -2.73 -17.00 18.24
C ASP A 73 -1.70 -18.00 18.76
N ASN A 74 -0.44 -17.85 18.35
CA ASN A 74 0.66 -18.70 18.80
C ASN A 74 1.61 -18.01 19.80
N GLY A 75 1.30 -16.81 20.25
CA GLY A 75 2.12 -16.07 21.22
C GLY A 75 3.55 -15.79 20.72
N ILE A 76 3.69 -15.61 19.41
CA ILE A 76 4.95 -15.25 18.76
C ILE A 76 5.22 -13.77 19.03
N THR A 77 6.47 -13.43 19.30
CA THR A 77 6.87 -12.02 19.44
C THR A 77 7.40 -11.52 18.10
N GLU A 78 6.81 -10.43 17.61
CA GLU A 78 7.25 -9.71 16.43
C GLU A 78 8.02 -8.46 16.83
N THR A 79 9.16 -8.22 16.18
CA THR A 79 9.99 -7.04 16.38
C THR A 79 10.33 -6.45 15.00
N PRO A 80 9.93 -5.20 14.70
CA PRO A 80 10.33 -4.53 13.47
C PRO A 80 11.86 -4.43 13.36
N VAL A 81 12.38 -4.58 12.16
CA VAL A 81 13.82 -4.52 11.85
C VAL A 81 14.08 -3.38 10.89
N LYS A 82 15.08 -2.56 11.22
CA LYS A 82 15.57 -1.48 10.35
C LYS A 82 16.82 -1.90 9.61
N ARG A 83 17.10 -1.24 8.51
CA ARG A 83 18.33 -1.43 7.76
C ARG A 83 19.54 -1.13 8.65
N GLY A 84 20.43 -2.12 8.80
CA GLY A 84 21.64 -2.02 9.60
C GLY A 84 21.47 -2.32 11.09
N ASP A 85 20.32 -2.81 11.53
CA ASP A 85 20.14 -3.28 12.91
C ASP A 85 21.11 -4.43 13.20
N PRO A 86 21.79 -4.42 14.37
CA PRO A 86 22.77 -5.45 14.69
C PRO A 86 22.16 -6.84 14.76
N GLY A 87 22.75 -7.80 14.04
CA GLY A 87 22.34 -9.20 14.05
C GLY A 87 21.09 -9.49 13.22
N SER A 88 20.66 -8.54 12.40
CA SER A 88 19.66 -8.75 11.36
C SER A 88 20.32 -9.15 10.03
N PRO A 89 19.61 -9.84 9.15
CA PRO A 89 20.07 -10.07 7.78
C PRO A 89 20.39 -8.76 7.06
N THR A 90 21.44 -8.80 6.24
CA THR A 90 21.69 -7.72 5.28
C THR A 90 20.88 -8.00 4.04
N ILE A 91 19.92 -7.13 3.74
CA ILE A 91 19.07 -7.23 2.55
C ILE A 91 19.40 -6.02 1.67
N ASP A 92 20.00 -6.29 0.53
CA ASP A 92 20.33 -5.27 -0.46
C ASP A 92 19.25 -5.29 -1.56
N LEU A 93 18.37 -4.31 -1.49
CA LEU A 93 17.28 -4.12 -2.43
C LEU A 93 17.73 -3.14 -3.50
N PRO A 94 17.66 -3.49 -4.80
CA PRO A 94 18.01 -2.59 -5.88
C PRO A 94 17.00 -1.44 -5.99
N VAL A 95 17.43 -0.35 -6.60
CA VAL A 95 16.56 0.71 -7.09
C VAL A 95 16.48 0.61 -8.60
N PRO A 96 15.39 0.09 -9.18
CA PRO A 96 15.26 -0.09 -10.61
C PRO A 96 15.36 1.22 -11.40
N GLU A 97 15.67 1.12 -12.71
CA GLU A 97 15.64 2.29 -13.59
C GLU A 97 14.24 2.94 -13.61
N GLY A 98 14.19 4.26 -13.56
CA GLY A 98 12.93 5.01 -13.45
C GLY A 98 12.33 5.06 -12.04
N TRP A 99 13.05 4.56 -11.04
CA TRP A 99 12.67 4.62 -9.63
C TRP A 99 13.71 5.37 -8.81
N LYS A 100 13.35 5.80 -7.62
CA LYS A 100 14.25 6.41 -6.64
C LYS A 100 13.90 5.94 -5.23
N ASP A 101 14.90 5.95 -4.36
CA ASP A 101 14.67 5.80 -2.91
C ASP A 101 13.73 6.92 -2.43
N ALA A 102 12.73 6.55 -1.64
CA ALA A 102 11.77 7.51 -1.10
C ALA A 102 12.40 8.42 -0.03
N GLY A 103 13.54 8.02 0.53
CA GLY A 103 14.27 8.80 1.52
C GLY A 103 13.40 9.19 2.71
N PRO A 104 13.32 10.51 3.04
CA PRO A 104 12.51 10.97 4.17
C PRO A 104 11.00 10.84 3.95
N ASP A 105 10.54 10.57 2.74
CA ASP A 105 9.14 10.34 2.41
C ASP A 105 8.72 8.88 2.66
N ALA A 106 9.70 7.99 2.94
CA ALA A 106 9.42 6.62 3.33
C ALA A 106 8.73 6.58 4.70
N PRO A 107 7.76 5.66 4.91
CA PRO A 107 7.19 5.45 6.25
C PRO A 107 8.27 5.13 7.28
N GLU A 108 8.16 5.70 8.48
CA GLU A 108 9.16 5.48 9.55
C GLU A 108 9.38 4.01 9.92
N TRP A 109 8.35 3.17 9.72
CA TRP A 109 8.40 1.74 9.99
C TRP A 109 9.01 0.92 8.85
N ALA A 110 9.17 1.47 7.64
CA ALA A 110 9.71 0.74 6.51
C ALA A 110 11.18 0.37 6.70
N TYR A 111 11.56 -0.78 6.19
CA TYR A 111 12.97 -1.17 6.01
C TYR A 111 13.59 -0.39 4.84
N GLY A 112 12.80 -0.12 3.81
CA GLY A 112 13.11 0.69 2.66
C GLY A 112 11.86 0.94 1.83
N ALA A 113 11.88 1.98 1.02
CA ALA A 113 10.80 2.29 0.08
C ALA A 113 11.37 2.94 -1.18
N ILE A 114 10.78 2.63 -2.32
CA ILE A 114 11.07 3.27 -3.60
C ILE A 114 9.79 3.78 -4.24
N ILE A 115 9.91 4.87 -4.98
CA ILE A 115 8.80 5.48 -5.73
C ILE A 115 9.22 5.71 -7.18
N SER A 116 8.28 5.60 -8.12
CA SER A 116 8.52 5.89 -9.51
C SER A 116 8.85 7.38 -9.73
N THR A 117 9.73 7.65 -10.69
CA THR A 117 10.10 9.01 -11.13
C THR A 117 9.49 9.36 -12.48
N ASP A 118 8.62 8.51 -13.03
CA ASP A 118 7.97 8.77 -14.31
C ASP A 118 7.04 9.99 -14.17
N PRO A 119 7.25 11.05 -14.98
CA PRO A 119 6.39 12.24 -14.94
C PRO A 119 4.91 11.95 -15.23
N ALA A 120 4.61 10.85 -15.92
CA ALA A 120 3.22 10.45 -16.17
C ALA A 120 2.48 10.05 -14.88
N PHE A 121 3.20 9.69 -13.82
CA PHE A 121 2.67 9.24 -12.54
C PHE A 121 2.85 10.26 -11.40
N GLU A 122 3.24 11.50 -11.70
CA GLU A 122 3.57 12.53 -10.70
C GLU A 122 2.44 12.75 -9.67
N ALA A 123 1.18 12.61 -10.08
CA ALA A 123 0.03 12.87 -9.22
C ALA A 123 -0.21 11.75 -8.17
N ASP A 124 0.10 10.49 -8.49
CA ASP A 124 -0.01 9.31 -7.61
C ASP A 124 1.04 8.30 -8.08
N PRO A 125 2.31 8.50 -7.72
CA PRO A 125 3.39 7.64 -8.19
C PRO A 125 3.29 6.26 -7.54
N PRO A 126 3.43 5.17 -8.33
CA PRO A 126 3.48 3.82 -7.78
C PRO A 126 4.70 3.67 -6.87
N SER A 127 4.54 2.86 -5.83
CA SER A 127 5.56 2.65 -4.81
C SER A 127 5.77 1.18 -4.49
N ILE A 128 6.96 0.85 -3.99
CA ILE A 128 7.29 -0.46 -3.42
C ILE A 128 7.89 -0.22 -2.04
N ILE A 129 7.25 -0.79 -1.02
CA ILE A 129 7.66 -0.65 0.37
C ILE A 129 8.13 -2.01 0.88
N ALA A 130 9.33 -2.05 1.45
CA ALA A 130 9.88 -3.21 2.14
C ALA A 130 9.67 -3.08 3.64
N LEU A 131 9.18 -4.15 4.26
CA LEU A 131 9.11 -4.33 5.70
C LEU A 131 9.96 -5.53 6.08
N VAL A 132 10.63 -5.47 7.22
CA VAL A 132 11.32 -6.62 7.80
C VAL A 132 10.94 -6.74 9.25
N SER A 133 10.50 -7.93 9.64
CA SER A 133 10.20 -8.27 11.03
C SER A 133 11.02 -9.47 11.49
N LYS A 134 11.49 -9.45 12.73
CA LYS A 134 12.03 -10.61 13.41
C LYS A 134 10.94 -11.27 14.24
N LEU A 135 10.71 -12.56 14.01
CA LEU A 135 9.77 -13.37 14.76
C LEU A 135 10.53 -14.29 15.72
N THR A 136 10.14 -14.24 17.00
CA THR A 136 10.75 -15.08 18.06
C THR A 136 9.68 -15.87 18.78
N GLY A 137 9.99 -17.14 19.09
CA GLY A 137 9.06 -18.10 19.66
C GLY A 137 9.02 -19.38 18.82
N ASN A 138 7.93 -20.13 18.93
CA ASN A 138 7.73 -21.32 18.13
C ASN A 138 7.13 -20.95 16.76
N VAL A 139 7.97 -20.47 15.86
CA VAL A 139 7.57 -20.00 14.53
C VAL A 139 7.77 -21.12 13.51
N ASP A 140 6.71 -21.46 12.78
CA ASP A 140 6.77 -22.36 11.63
C ASP A 140 6.84 -21.52 10.34
N PRO A 141 7.97 -21.54 9.58
CA PRO A 141 8.11 -20.78 8.33
C PRO A 141 7.03 -21.12 7.29
N ALA A 142 6.61 -22.40 7.23
CA ALA A 142 5.59 -22.81 6.29
C ALA A 142 4.23 -22.15 6.60
N LYS A 143 3.93 -21.91 7.87
CA LYS A 143 2.72 -21.18 8.29
C LYS A 143 2.78 -19.70 7.95
N ILE A 144 3.94 -19.08 8.02
CA ILE A 144 4.12 -17.70 7.56
C ILE A 144 3.76 -17.60 6.07
N LEU A 145 4.29 -18.50 5.23
CA LEU A 145 4.00 -18.50 3.80
C LEU A 145 2.53 -18.87 3.50
N GLU A 146 1.94 -19.80 4.25
CA GLU A 146 0.53 -20.18 4.11
C GLU A 146 -0.42 -19.00 4.37
N PHE A 147 -0.12 -18.17 5.37
CA PHE A 147 -0.97 -17.05 5.76
C PHE A 147 -0.62 -15.73 5.07
N ALA A 148 0.50 -15.65 4.35
CA ALA A 148 0.94 -14.44 3.66
C ALA A 148 -0.11 -13.85 2.70
N PRO A 149 -0.86 -14.62 1.89
CA PRO A 149 -1.87 -14.07 1.01
C PRO A 149 -3.09 -13.47 1.73
N GLY A 150 -3.31 -13.81 3.00
CA GLY A 150 -4.53 -13.47 3.74
C GLY A 150 -4.76 -11.97 3.83
N GLU A 151 -3.71 -11.20 4.05
CA GLU A 151 -3.79 -9.75 4.17
C GLU A 151 -4.27 -9.09 2.88
N ILE A 152 -3.68 -9.48 1.76
CA ILE A 152 -4.05 -8.95 0.44
C ILE A 152 -5.47 -9.39 0.05
N LYS A 153 -5.85 -10.62 0.35
CA LYS A 153 -7.21 -11.15 0.10
C LYS A 153 -8.30 -10.44 0.92
N ASN A 154 -7.92 -9.82 2.04
CA ASN A 154 -8.82 -9.05 2.88
C ASN A 154 -8.99 -7.59 2.43
N LEU A 155 -8.24 -7.12 1.43
CA LEU A 155 -8.41 -5.78 0.90
C LEU A 155 -9.80 -5.57 0.28
N PRO A 156 -10.39 -4.38 0.39
CA PRO A 156 -11.71 -4.10 -0.13
C PRO A 156 -11.82 -4.36 -1.64
N GLY A 157 -12.72 -5.26 -2.03
CA GLY A 157 -12.94 -5.59 -3.44
C GLY A 157 -11.74 -6.20 -4.16
N PHE A 158 -10.89 -6.91 -3.41
CA PHE A 158 -9.75 -7.61 -4.01
C PHE A 158 -10.21 -8.58 -5.09
N ASP A 159 -9.57 -8.49 -6.26
CA ASP A 159 -9.73 -9.37 -7.41
C ASP A 159 -8.33 -9.79 -7.90
N GLY A 160 -7.99 -11.04 -7.68
CA GLY A 160 -6.65 -11.56 -7.97
C GLY A 160 -6.62 -13.09 -8.03
N ALA A 161 -5.48 -13.64 -8.43
CA ALA A 161 -5.32 -15.07 -8.66
C ALA A 161 -5.17 -15.85 -7.35
N GLY A 162 -6.29 -16.35 -6.82
CA GLY A 162 -6.34 -17.49 -5.91
C GLY A 162 -5.61 -17.34 -4.58
N GLU A 163 -4.84 -18.38 -4.21
CA GLU A 163 -4.21 -18.53 -2.89
C GLU A 163 -2.77 -17.98 -2.85
N GLY A 164 -2.34 -17.26 -3.87
CA GLY A 164 -0.95 -16.89 -4.08
C GLY A 164 -0.16 -17.99 -4.78
N MET A 165 1.10 -17.71 -5.07
CA MET A 165 2.02 -18.65 -5.71
C MET A 165 3.29 -18.78 -4.86
N ALA A 166 3.73 -20.01 -4.66
CA ALA A 166 5.04 -20.29 -4.09
C ALA A 166 6.12 -19.76 -5.04
N ASP A 167 7.14 -19.13 -4.48
CA ASP A 167 8.22 -18.50 -5.20
C ASP A 167 9.50 -18.51 -4.35
N GLU A 168 10.57 -17.93 -4.85
CA GLU A 168 11.84 -17.75 -4.15
C GLU A 168 12.35 -16.33 -4.36
N LEU A 169 13.12 -15.81 -3.40
CA LEU A 169 13.90 -14.59 -3.54
C LEU A 169 15.31 -14.85 -3.00
N ASN A 170 16.34 -14.78 -3.86
CA ASN A 170 17.71 -15.05 -3.47
C ASN A 170 17.87 -16.36 -2.68
N GLU A 171 17.30 -17.47 -3.19
CA GLU A 171 17.34 -18.82 -2.61
C GLU A 171 16.52 -19.01 -1.32
N PHE A 172 15.75 -18.01 -0.88
CA PHE A 172 14.84 -18.12 0.26
C PHE A 172 13.41 -18.35 -0.20
N ASP A 173 12.72 -19.26 0.49
CA ASP A 173 11.32 -19.55 0.20
C ASP A 173 10.45 -18.30 0.33
N ALA A 174 9.59 -18.12 -0.64
CA ALA A 174 8.68 -16.99 -0.71
C ALA A 174 7.26 -17.39 -1.12
N MET A 175 6.32 -16.50 -0.83
CA MET A 175 4.95 -16.53 -1.32
C MET A 175 4.64 -15.18 -1.94
N GLN A 176 4.11 -15.20 -3.18
CA GLN A 176 3.66 -13.97 -3.84
C GLN A 176 2.17 -14.02 -4.14
N ILE A 177 1.54 -12.86 -4.07
CA ILE A 177 0.15 -12.65 -4.47
C ILE A 177 0.02 -11.27 -5.10
N GLY A 178 -0.85 -11.15 -6.11
CA GLY A 178 -1.15 -9.88 -6.76
C GLY A 178 -2.55 -9.86 -7.33
N GLY A 179 -3.02 -8.66 -7.60
CA GLY A 179 -4.35 -8.41 -8.13
C GLY A 179 -4.70 -6.94 -8.14
N THR A 180 -5.98 -6.64 -8.16
CA THR A 180 -6.51 -5.29 -7.99
C THR A 180 -7.39 -5.21 -6.75
N TYR A 181 -7.52 -4.01 -6.19
CA TYR A 181 -8.39 -3.74 -5.04
C TYR A 181 -8.96 -2.32 -5.15
N LYS A 182 -9.82 -1.94 -4.21
CA LYS A 182 -10.41 -0.60 -4.17
C LYS A 182 -9.98 0.15 -2.92
N LYS A 183 -9.33 1.32 -3.13
CA LYS A 183 -9.03 2.28 -2.05
C LYS A 183 -9.80 3.55 -2.34
N ASP A 184 -10.69 3.94 -1.44
CA ASP A 184 -11.54 5.14 -1.57
C ASP A 184 -12.35 5.20 -2.89
N GLY A 185 -12.74 4.03 -3.41
CA GLY A 185 -13.47 3.89 -4.66
C GLY A 185 -12.59 3.88 -5.92
N VAL A 186 -11.28 4.06 -5.79
CA VAL A 186 -10.30 4.03 -6.89
C VAL A 186 -9.76 2.60 -7.03
N ALA A 187 -9.69 2.10 -8.26
CA ALA A 187 -9.08 0.81 -8.56
C ALA A 187 -7.55 0.94 -8.53
N ARG A 188 -6.89 0.07 -7.77
CA ARG A 188 -5.43 0.02 -7.62
C ARG A 188 -4.91 -1.37 -7.90
N ALA A 189 -3.70 -1.44 -8.41
CA ALA A 189 -2.93 -2.67 -8.51
C ALA A 189 -2.15 -2.87 -7.21
N ILE A 190 -2.09 -4.11 -6.74
CA ILE A 190 -1.35 -4.52 -5.54
C ILE A 190 -0.60 -5.81 -5.82
N ALA A 191 0.64 -5.91 -5.36
CA ALA A 191 1.37 -7.16 -5.30
C ALA A 191 2.15 -7.23 -3.98
N GLN A 192 2.22 -8.42 -3.40
CA GLN A 192 3.02 -8.68 -2.20
C GLN A 192 3.87 -9.92 -2.43
N LYS A 193 5.14 -9.84 -2.05
CA LYS A 193 6.03 -11.00 -1.90
C LYS A 193 6.48 -11.08 -0.44
N THR A 194 6.20 -12.21 0.21
CA THR A 194 6.62 -12.52 1.58
C THR A 194 7.71 -13.56 1.54
N VAL A 195 8.86 -13.27 2.12
CA VAL A 195 10.06 -14.11 2.13
C VAL A 195 10.41 -14.51 3.56
N VAL A 196 10.69 -15.77 3.81
CA VAL A 196 11.13 -16.28 5.12
C VAL A 196 12.63 -16.50 5.13
N ILE A 197 13.33 -15.85 6.05
CA ILE A 197 14.79 -15.83 6.13
C ILE A 197 15.20 -16.39 7.50
N PRO A 198 15.72 -17.62 7.58
CA PRO A 198 16.27 -18.17 8.82
C PRO A 198 17.45 -17.32 9.30
N GLY A 199 17.46 -16.96 10.59
CA GLY A 199 18.55 -16.16 11.14
C GLY A 199 18.84 -16.45 12.60
N GLN A 200 19.85 -15.77 13.16
CA GLN A 200 20.23 -15.99 14.54
C GLN A 200 19.15 -15.53 15.52
N GLY A 201 18.65 -16.49 16.31
CA GLY A 201 17.69 -16.20 17.38
C GLY A 201 16.27 -15.89 16.91
N GLY A 202 15.89 -16.29 15.68
CA GLY A 202 14.52 -16.14 15.18
C GLY A 202 14.42 -16.33 13.67
N LEU A 203 13.20 -16.21 13.19
CA LEU A 203 12.88 -16.14 11.77
C LEU A 203 12.71 -14.67 11.37
N TYR A 204 13.32 -14.27 10.27
CA TYR A 204 13.04 -12.94 9.70
C TYR A 204 12.04 -13.10 8.55
N VAL A 205 11.13 -12.16 8.46
CA VAL A 205 10.13 -12.08 7.40
C VAL A 205 10.32 -10.75 6.67
N LEU A 206 10.64 -10.82 5.38
CA LEU A 206 10.65 -9.68 4.48
C LEU A 206 9.33 -9.66 3.71
N GLN A 207 8.64 -8.53 3.72
CA GLN A 207 7.49 -8.28 2.86
C GLN A 207 7.79 -7.12 1.91
N LEU A 208 7.64 -7.38 0.63
CA LEU A 208 7.72 -6.38 -0.45
C LEU A 208 6.31 -6.09 -0.91
N ASN A 209 5.83 -4.87 -0.71
CA ASN A 209 4.48 -4.43 -1.05
C ASN A 209 4.55 -3.40 -2.18
N ALA A 210 4.07 -3.76 -3.36
CA ALA A 210 3.99 -2.91 -4.54
C ALA A 210 2.54 -2.42 -4.69
N ASP A 211 2.33 -1.11 -4.76
CA ASP A 211 1.02 -0.47 -4.88
C ASP A 211 1.06 0.68 -5.89
N GLY A 212 -0.02 0.82 -6.67
CA GLY A 212 -0.18 1.89 -7.63
C GLY A 212 -1.58 1.88 -8.24
N LEU A 213 -1.89 2.84 -9.11
CA LEU A 213 -3.13 2.82 -9.87
C LEU A 213 -3.16 1.62 -10.82
N GLU A 214 -4.35 1.15 -11.18
CA GLU A 214 -4.51 -0.03 -12.05
C GLU A 214 -3.79 0.11 -13.40
N ASP A 215 -3.74 1.31 -13.96
CA ASP A 215 -3.03 1.60 -15.22
C ASP A 215 -1.50 1.66 -15.09
N GLN A 216 -0.98 1.65 -13.87
CA GLN A 216 0.47 1.62 -13.56
C GLN A 216 1.02 0.19 -13.36
N ILE A 217 0.20 -0.84 -13.54
CA ILE A 217 0.59 -2.25 -13.32
C ILE A 217 1.85 -2.64 -14.10
N GLY A 218 2.03 -2.11 -15.32
CA GLY A 218 3.23 -2.38 -16.13
C GLY A 218 4.52 -1.92 -15.42
N ALA A 219 4.53 -0.69 -14.92
CA ALA A 219 5.69 -0.15 -14.19
C ALA A 219 5.98 -0.92 -12.89
N LEU A 220 4.94 -1.36 -12.18
CA LEU A 220 5.09 -2.20 -10.99
C LEU A 220 5.67 -3.57 -11.33
N MET A 221 5.20 -4.21 -12.41
CA MET A 221 5.71 -5.52 -12.85
C MET A 221 7.19 -5.44 -13.26
N ASP A 222 7.58 -4.42 -14.00
CA ASP A 222 8.98 -4.23 -14.42
C ASP A 222 9.89 -4.00 -13.20
N ALA A 223 9.44 -3.20 -12.24
CA ALA A 223 10.21 -2.92 -11.02
C ALA A 223 10.31 -4.14 -10.10
N THR A 224 9.23 -4.88 -9.90
CA THR A 224 9.26 -6.12 -9.09
C THR A 224 10.14 -7.19 -9.72
N ALA A 225 10.12 -7.34 -11.05
CA ALA A 225 11.01 -8.27 -11.76
C ALA A 225 12.49 -7.89 -11.55
N ALA A 226 12.85 -6.61 -11.64
CA ALA A 226 14.21 -6.15 -11.38
C ALA A 226 14.63 -6.38 -9.91
N ILE A 227 13.71 -6.22 -8.95
CA ILE A 227 13.95 -6.55 -7.54
C ILE A 227 14.19 -8.05 -7.38
N ASP A 228 13.39 -8.89 -8.00
CA ASP A 228 13.54 -10.34 -7.93
C ASP A 228 14.88 -10.82 -8.46
N GLU A 229 15.36 -10.24 -9.55
CA GLU A 229 16.61 -10.61 -10.20
C GLU A 229 17.87 -10.12 -9.46
N GLN A 230 17.79 -8.99 -8.76
CA GLN A 230 18.99 -8.28 -8.27
C GLN A 230 19.08 -8.22 -6.74
N THR A 231 18.02 -8.60 -6.01
CA THR A 231 18.06 -8.60 -4.53
C THR A 231 19.09 -9.61 -4.03
N THR A 232 19.91 -9.19 -3.06
CA THR A 232 20.78 -10.09 -2.31
C THR A 232 20.43 -10.09 -0.84
N ILE A 233 20.43 -11.29 -0.24
CA ILE A 233 20.10 -11.52 1.16
C ILE A 233 21.25 -12.30 1.81
N THR A 234 21.83 -11.73 2.87
CA THR A 234 22.87 -12.39 3.69
C THR A 234 22.35 -12.48 5.12
N PRO A 235 22.03 -13.68 5.64
CA PRO A 235 21.50 -13.92 6.98
C PRO A 235 22.40 -13.46 8.13
#